data_2aea3b25f4a70cea328f6a0f4c1f99dd
#
_entry.id   2aea3b25f4a70cea328f6a0f4c1f99dd
#
_cell.length_a   1.000
_cell.length_b   1.000
_cell.length_c   1.000
_cell.angle_alpha   90.00
_cell.angle_beta   90.00
_cell.angle_gamma   90.00
#
_symmetry.space_group_name_H-M   'P 1'
#
loop_
_entity.id
_entity.type
_entity.pdbx_description
1 polymer ?
#
loop_
_entity_poly.entity_id
_entity_poly.type
_entity_poly.pdbx_seq_one_letter_code
_entity_poly.pdbx_strand_id
1 'polypeptide(L)'
;ASFFRDVIGLKEGLWTYPERIGKIGHSKDTLAYFGTENQGLHIVKAITSFAHDNNFVHNPTIGGHFAGCVPDIEIVKKRMEDAGVIVSDAGVYAMKGIHQIYCYDPSMNVVEINEIVDKHHAHPKQDHPIRVEPGDWYIHHVNRQVHDMPATAAFYEKLIGMKRDVFHVPDAGKVGDFDRSQDSLVVFGPENRGIHLVRGMPTFHTDNKLMHNPTFGGHVALT
;
A
#
# COMPACT_ATOMS: atom_id res chain seq x y z
N ALA A 1 -8.36 12.74 -10.04
CA ALA A 1 -7.25 12.72 -10.99
C ALA A 1 -6.65 14.11 -11.19
N SER A 2 -7.47 15.15 -11.51
CA SER A 2 -6.99 16.51 -11.81
C SER A 2 -6.06 17.10 -10.73
N PHE A 3 -6.38 16.91 -9.45
CA PHE A 3 -5.52 17.37 -8.35
C PHE A 3 -4.09 16.83 -8.48
N PHE A 4 -3.94 15.53 -8.70
CA PHE A 4 -2.60 14.92 -8.81
C PHE A 4 -1.89 15.34 -10.10
N ARG A 5 -2.60 15.46 -11.20
CA ARG A 5 -2.03 15.87 -12.49
C ARG A 5 -1.70 17.37 -12.54
N ASP A 6 -2.68 18.21 -12.16
CA ASP A 6 -2.63 19.66 -12.46
C ASP A 6 -2.03 20.48 -11.29
N VAL A 7 -2.15 19.99 -10.05
CA VAL A 7 -1.66 20.68 -8.84
C VAL A 7 -0.34 20.06 -8.35
N ILE A 8 -0.30 18.73 -8.23
CA ILE A 8 0.94 18.04 -7.78
C ILE A 8 1.93 17.87 -8.94
N GLY A 9 1.46 17.81 -10.19
CA GLY A 9 2.31 17.68 -11.38
C GLY A 9 2.67 16.24 -11.74
N LEU A 10 1.94 15.24 -11.23
CA LEU A 10 2.20 13.85 -11.55
C LEU A 10 1.78 13.54 -13.00
N LYS A 11 2.64 12.81 -13.71
CA LYS A 11 2.33 12.35 -15.05
C LYS A 11 1.37 11.16 -15.00
N GLU A 12 0.23 11.30 -15.68
CA GLU A 12 -0.74 10.21 -15.81
C GLU A 12 -0.17 9.11 -16.71
N GLY A 13 -0.24 7.86 -16.25
CA GLY A 13 0.22 6.67 -16.95
C GLY A 13 -0.88 6.03 -17.78
N LEU A 14 -0.50 5.06 -18.60
CA LEU A 14 -1.43 4.25 -19.37
C LEU A 14 -1.62 2.91 -18.65
N TRP A 15 -2.87 2.65 -18.22
CA TRP A 15 -3.20 1.37 -17.59
C TRP A 15 -3.19 0.22 -18.59
N THR A 16 -2.50 -0.84 -18.27
CA THR A 16 -2.44 -2.05 -19.10
C THR A 16 -3.37 -3.12 -18.52
N TYR A 17 -4.42 -3.41 -19.26
CA TYR A 17 -5.42 -4.41 -18.90
C TYR A 17 -4.96 -5.83 -19.26
N PRO A 18 -5.39 -6.85 -18.49
CA PRO A 18 -5.27 -8.24 -18.92
C PRO A 18 -6.21 -8.52 -20.13
N GLU A 19 -5.93 -9.60 -20.85
CA GLU A 19 -6.77 -10.02 -22.00
C GLU A 19 -8.21 -10.36 -21.58
N ARG A 20 -8.39 -10.83 -20.36
CA ARG A 20 -9.66 -11.10 -19.70
C ARG A 20 -9.89 -10.08 -18.60
N ILE A 21 -10.68 -9.09 -18.88
CA ILE A 21 -11.20 -8.19 -17.85
C ILE A 21 -12.39 -8.90 -17.22
N GLY A 22 -12.31 -9.21 -15.92
CA GLY A 22 -13.45 -9.68 -15.16
C GLY A 22 -14.57 -8.63 -15.11
N LYS A 23 -15.55 -8.78 -14.22
CA LYS A 23 -16.65 -7.81 -14.03
C LYS A 23 -16.19 -6.48 -13.40
N ILE A 24 -15.02 -5.98 -13.81
CA ILE A 24 -14.52 -4.68 -13.40
C ILE A 24 -14.92 -3.68 -14.48
N GLY A 25 -15.83 -2.81 -14.17
CA GLY A 25 -16.15 -1.67 -15.01
C GLY A 25 -15.05 -0.61 -15.01
N HIS A 26 -13.78 -0.99 -15.23
CA HIS A 26 -12.71 -0.02 -15.35
C HIS A 26 -12.81 0.71 -16.67
N SER A 27 -13.07 2.00 -16.58
CA SER A 27 -13.02 2.97 -17.67
C SER A 27 -12.19 4.16 -17.21
N LYS A 28 -11.90 5.09 -18.11
CA LYS A 28 -11.26 6.36 -17.76
C LYS A 28 -12.04 7.16 -16.71
N ASP A 29 -13.33 6.86 -16.54
CA ASP A 29 -14.19 7.51 -15.53
C ASP A 29 -14.10 6.84 -14.16
N THR A 30 -13.53 5.64 -14.07
CA THR A 30 -13.47 4.85 -12.84
C THR A 30 -12.06 4.63 -12.33
N LEU A 31 -11.04 4.81 -13.16
CA LEU A 31 -9.64 4.62 -12.81
C LEU A 31 -8.77 5.71 -13.43
N ALA A 32 -8.01 6.42 -12.62
CA ALA A 32 -6.85 7.21 -13.04
C ALA A 32 -5.59 6.62 -12.42
N TYR A 33 -4.52 6.63 -13.18
CA TYR A 33 -3.28 5.96 -12.81
C TYR A 33 -2.09 6.89 -13.01
N PHE A 34 -1.22 6.94 -12.03
CA PHE A 34 0.02 7.70 -12.06
C PHE A 34 1.19 6.76 -11.74
N GLY A 35 2.05 6.54 -12.72
CA GLY A 35 3.17 5.61 -12.61
C GLY A 35 3.48 4.91 -13.92
N THR A 36 4.24 3.81 -13.85
CA THR A 36 4.67 2.99 -14.98
C THR A 36 4.33 1.52 -14.74
N GLU A 37 4.01 0.77 -15.80
CA GLU A 37 3.74 -0.68 -15.73
C GLU A 37 2.70 -1.07 -14.66
N ASN A 38 1.63 -0.29 -14.54
CA ASN A 38 0.60 -0.44 -13.52
C ASN A 38 1.11 -0.35 -12.06
N GLN A 39 2.31 0.16 -11.84
CA GLN A 39 2.85 0.41 -10.49
C GLN A 39 2.80 1.90 -10.18
N GLY A 40 2.46 2.26 -8.95
CA GLY A 40 2.38 3.64 -8.51
C GLY A 40 1.06 3.95 -7.81
N LEU A 41 0.52 5.14 -8.07
CA LEU A 41 -0.70 5.62 -7.43
C LEU A 41 -1.91 5.33 -8.31
N HIS A 42 -2.83 4.53 -7.81
CA HIS A 42 -4.11 4.23 -8.45
C HIS A 42 -5.23 5.02 -7.75
N ILE A 43 -5.96 5.80 -8.50
CA ILE A 43 -7.15 6.52 -8.04
C ILE A 43 -8.37 5.81 -8.62
N VAL A 44 -9.06 5.06 -7.76
CA VAL A 44 -10.17 4.18 -8.17
C VAL A 44 -11.48 4.74 -7.61
N LYS A 45 -12.50 4.82 -8.46
CA LYS A 45 -13.86 5.12 -8.01
C LYS A 45 -14.40 3.92 -7.23
N ALA A 46 -14.90 4.17 -6.02
CA ALA A 46 -15.46 3.11 -5.19
C ALA A 46 -16.66 2.42 -5.88
N ILE A 47 -16.63 1.10 -5.90
CA ILE A 47 -17.70 0.24 -6.42
C ILE A 47 -18.19 -0.62 -5.24
N THR A 48 -19.31 -0.26 -4.65
CA THR A 48 -19.80 -0.89 -3.42
C THR A 48 -20.16 -2.36 -3.60
N SER A 49 -20.66 -2.75 -4.76
CA SER A 49 -21.01 -4.16 -5.07
C SER A 49 -19.81 -5.01 -5.49
N PHE A 50 -18.61 -4.41 -5.64
CA PHE A 50 -17.47 -5.10 -6.22
C PHE A 50 -17.15 -6.45 -5.57
N ALA A 51 -17.09 -6.51 -4.25
CA ALA A 51 -16.80 -7.75 -3.54
C ALA A 51 -17.88 -8.82 -3.79
N HIS A 52 -19.15 -8.44 -3.71
CA HIS A 52 -20.28 -9.32 -4.00
C HIS A 52 -20.24 -9.85 -5.44
N ASP A 53 -20.04 -8.96 -6.41
CA ASP A 53 -20.07 -9.29 -7.84
C ASP A 53 -18.92 -10.23 -8.27
N ASN A 54 -17.83 -10.23 -7.49
CA ASN A 54 -16.65 -11.05 -7.74
C ASN A 54 -16.46 -12.19 -6.75
N ASN A 55 -17.43 -12.42 -5.84
CA ASN A 55 -17.36 -13.42 -4.77
C ASN A 55 -16.14 -13.23 -3.83
N PHE A 56 -15.77 -12.00 -3.55
CA PHE A 56 -14.71 -11.64 -2.62
C PHE A 56 -15.27 -11.27 -1.25
N VAL A 57 -14.51 -11.54 -0.20
CA VAL A 57 -14.77 -11.03 1.15
C VAL A 57 -14.31 -9.57 1.25
N HIS A 58 -13.25 -9.22 0.52
CA HIS A 58 -12.59 -7.92 0.57
C HIS A 58 -13.01 -7.04 -0.60
N ASN A 59 -13.25 -5.76 -0.34
CA ASN A 59 -13.51 -4.80 -1.41
C ASN A 59 -12.32 -3.84 -1.56
N PRO A 60 -11.41 -4.10 -2.52
CA PRO A 60 -10.22 -3.26 -2.72
C PRO A 60 -10.54 -1.89 -3.30
N THR A 61 -11.78 -1.63 -3.72
CA THR A 61 -12.18 -0.33 -4.26
C THR A 61 -12.64 0.65 -3.19
N ILE A 62 -12.72 0.22 -1.92
CA ILE A 62 -13.19 1.05 -0.80
C ILE A 62 -12.08 1.16 0.25
N GLY A 63 -11.85 2.38 0.75
CA GLY A 63 -10.94 2.67 1.86
C GLY A 63 -9.47 2.76 1.50
N GLY A 64 -9.11 2.46 0.27
CA GLY A 64 -7.71 2.43 -0.18
C GLY A 64 -6.91 1.26 0.42
N HIS A 65 -5.89 0.85 -0.29
CA HIS A 65 -4.96 -0.19 0.13
C HIS A 65 -3.57 0.12 -0.44
N PHE A 66 -2.58 -0.61 0.04
CA PHE A 66 -1.31 -0.74 -0.66
C PHE A 66 -1.17 -2.15 -1.21
N ALA A 67 -0.36 -2.28 -2.26
CA ALA A 67 -0.01 -3.55 -2.85
C ALA A 67 1.48 -3.83 -2.63
N GLY A 68 1.79 -5.01 -2.09
CA GLY A 68 3.15 -5.51 -1.95
C GLY A 68 3.42 -6.65 -2.92
N CYS A 69 4.61 -6.68 -3.53
CA CYS A 69 5.02 -7.81 -4.37
C CYS A 69 5.82 -8.84 -3.59
N VAL A 70 5.51 -10.10 -3.80
CA VAL A 70 6.22 -11.23 -3.22
C VAL A 70 6.74 -12.15 -4.33
N PRO A 71 7.80 -12.92 -4.09
CA PRO A 71 8.35 -13.82 -5.11
C PRO A 71 7.49 -15.06 -5.36
N ASP A 72 6.64 -15.45 -4.39
CA ASP A 72 5.77 -16.62 -4.46
C ASP A 72 4.52 -16.37 -3.62
N ILE A 73 3.41 -16.14 -4.30
CA ILE A 73 2.14 -15.78 -3.68
C ILE A 73 1.47 -16.98 -3.00
N GLU A 74 1.69 -18.19 -3.51
CA GLU A 74 1.10 -19.41 -2.95
C GLU A 74 1.68 -19.72 -1.57
N ILE A 75 2.98 -19.46 -1.34
CA ILE A 75 3.60 -19.60 -0.02
C ILE A 75 2.95 -18.61 0.97
N VAL A 76 2.74 -17.37 0.56
CA VAL A 76 2.13 -16.35 1.43
C VAL A 76 0.67 -16.68 1.70
N LYS A 77 -0.09 -17.03 0.67
CA LYS A 77 -1.49 -17.46 0.77
C LYS A 77 -1.65 -18.62 1.74
N LYS A 78 -0.81 -19.66 1.58
CA LYS A 78 -0.86 -20.80 2.51
C LYS A 78 -0.57 -20.41 3.95
N ARG A 79 0.41 -19.56 4.22
CA ARG A 79 0.67 -19.06 5.59
C ARG A 79 -0.52 -18.32 6.18
N MET A 80 -1.19 -17.51 5.36
CA MET A 80 -2.39 -16.78 5.77
C MET A 80 -3.53 -17.74 6.10
N GLU A 81 -3.81 -18.71 5.24
CA GLU A 81 -4.85 -19.72 5.43
C GLU A 81 -4.58 -20.58 6.67
N ASP A 82 -3.33 -21.04 6.87
CA ASP A 82 -2.91 -21.79 8.05
C ASP A 82 -3.08 -20.99 9.35
N ALA A 83 -2.99 -19.65 9.26
CA ALA A 83 -3.22 -18.74 10.38
C ALA A 83 -4.70 -18.31 10.54
N GLY A 84 -5.61 -18.85 9.73
CA GLY A 84 -7.03 -18.52 9.76
C GLY A 84 -7.38 -17.17 9.13
N VAL A 85 -6.48 -16.58 8.35
CA VAL A 85 -6.75 -15.34 7.62
C VAL A 85 -7.55 -15.68 6.36
N ILE A 86 -8.67 -14.99 6.17
CA ILE A 86 -9.48 -15.14 4.96
C ILE A 86 -8.77 -14.42 3.81
N VAL A 87 -8.60 -15.11 2.69
CA VAL A 87 -7.96 -14.60 1.48
C VAL A 87 -8.98 -14.57 0.34
N SER A 88 -9.07 -13.44 -0.36
CA SER A 88 -9.75 -13.33 -1.65
C SER A 88 -8.72 -13.45 -2.76
N ASP A 89 -8.71 -14.59 -3.45
CA ASP A 89 -7.80 -14.85 -4.57
C ASP A 89 -8.43 -14.41 -5.88
N ALA A 90 -7.88 -13.36 -6.47
CA ALA A 90 -8.37 -12.78 -7.72
C ALA A 90 -7.68 -13.35 -8.96
N GLY A 91 -6.58 -14.07 -8.80
CA GLY A 91 -5.77 -14.52 -9.92
C GLY A 91 -5.18 -13.35 -10.70
N VAL A 92 -4.88 -13.56 -11.99
CA VAL A 92 -4.50 -12.49 -12.91
C VAL A 92 -5.77 -11.76 -13.34
N TYR A 93 -6.06 -10.64 -12.71
CA TYR A 93 -7.38 -10.04 -12.71
C TYR A 93 -7.42 -8.58 -13.20
N ALA A 94 -6.84 -7.63 -12.46
CA ALA A 94 -6.91 -6.21 -12.81
C ALA A 94 -5.69 -5.72 -13.60
N MET A 95 -4.58 -6.41 -13.45
CA MET A 95 -3.30 -6.05 -14.06
C MET A 95 -2.75 -7.23 -14.85
N LYS A 96 -2.32 -6.96 -16.08
CA LYS A 96 -1.72 -7.98 -16.94
C LYS A 96 -0.48 -8.59 -16.28
N GLY A 97 -0.41 -9.92 -16.21
CA GLY A 97 0.75 -10.64 -15.72
C GLY A 97 1.01 -10.50 -14.20
N ILE A 98 0.02 -10.05 -13.45
CA ILE A 98 0.10 -9.92 -12.00
C ILE A 98 -1.00 -10.72 -11.33
N HIS A 99 -0.63 -11.75 -10.57
CA HIS A 99 -1.54 -12.48 -9.70
C HIS A 99 -1.77 -11.68 -8.42
N GLN A 100 -3.03 -11.52 -8.02
CA GLN A 100 -3.45 -10.64 -6.93
C GLN A 100 -4.26 -11.41 -5.91
N ILE A 101 -3.94 -11.24 -4.63
CA ILE A 101 -4.77 -11.68 -3.51
C ILE A 101 -5.04 -10.52 -2.56
N TYR A 102 -6.17 -10.56 -1.87
CA TYR A 102 -6.59 -9.55 -0.89
C TYR A 102 -6.91 -10.20 0.44
N CYS A 103 -6.53 -9.51 1.52
CA CYS A 103 -6.89 -9.89 2.89
C CYS A 103 -7.05 -8.64 3.77
N TYR A 104 -7.57 -8.83 5.00
CA TYR A 104 -7.46 -7.82 6.05
C TYR A 104 -6.26 -8.11 6.93
N ASP A 105 -5.51 -7.07 7.30
CA ASP A 105 -4.59 -7.18 8.41
C ASP A 105 -5.33 -7.18 9.76
N PRO A 106 -4.68 -7.46 10.90
CA PRO A 106 -5.34 -7.45 12.21
C PRO A 106 -5.98 -6.12 12.62
N SER A 107 -5.60 -5.02 11.98
CA SER A 107 -6.19 -3.69 12.18
C SER A 107 -7.25 -3.33 11.15
N MET A 108 -7.71 -4.31 10.36
CA MET A 108 -8.75 -4.19 9.34
C MET A 108 -8.37 -3.30 8.14
N ASN A 109 -7.08 -3.11 7.90
CA ASN A 109 -6.65 -2.50 6.65
C ASN A 109 -6.72 -3.54 5.52
N VAL A 110 -7.19 -3.13 4.35
CA VAL A 110 -7.09 -3.96 3.15
C VAL A 110 -5.64 -4.00 2.71
N VAL A 111 -5.12 -5.21 2.52
CA VAL A 111 -3.78 -5.49 2.00
C VAL A 111 -3.92 -6.24 0.70
N GLU A 112 -3.24 -5.78 -0.34
CA GLU A 112 -3.07 -6.48 -1.60
C GLU A 112 -1.68 -7.08 -1.65
N ILE A 113 -1.58 -8.36 -2.02
CA ILE A 113 -0.34 -9.06 -2.27
C ILE A 113 -0.32 -9.49 -3.71
N ASN A 114 0.78 -9.20 -4.39
CA ASN A 114 0.98 -9.47 -5.80
C ASN A 114 2.16 -10.39 -6.03
N GLU A 115 2.04 -11.23 -7.06
CA GLU A 115 3.16 -11.90 -7.70
C GLU A 115 3.20 -11.53 -9.17
N ILE A 116 4.37 -11.14 -9.66
CA ILE A 116 4.59 -10.91 -11.09
C ILE A 116 4.82 -12.26 -11.76
N VAL A 117 3.79 -12.76 -12.45
CA VAL A 117 3.82 -14.07 -13.14
C VAL A 117 4.23 -13.95 -14.61
N ASP A 118 4.24 -12.74 -15.16
CA ASP A 118 4.74 -12.47 -16.52
C ASP A 118 6.26 -12.24 -16.49
N LYS A 119 6.99 -13.09 -17.19
CA LYS A 119 8.46 -13.02 -17.28
C LYS A 119 8.98 -11.73 -17.96
N HIS A 120 8.10 -10.98 -18.60
CA HIS A 120 8.43 -9.71 -19.28
C HIS A 120 8.26 -8.46 -18.38
N HIS A 121 7.65 -8.61 -17.20
CA HIS A 121 7.62 -7.55 -16.21
C HIS A 121 8.95 -7.49 -15.48
N ALA A 122 9.66 -6.39 -15.62
CA ALA A 122 10.83 -6.14 -14.79
C ALA A 122 10.38 -5.88 -13.35
N HIS A 123 10.87 -6.69 -12.38
CA HIS A 123 10.82 -6.27 -11.00
C HIS A 123 11.59 -4.96 -10.87
N PRO A 124 10.99 -3.91 -10.27
CA PRO A 124 11.78 -2.74 -9.95
C PRO A 124 12.91 -3.20 -9.03
N LYS A 125 14.13 -3.07 -9.50
CA LYS A 125 15.29 -3.32 -8.66
C LYS A 125 15.22 -2.30 -7.52
N GLN A 126 15.07 -2.79 -6.31
CA GLN A 126 15.15 -1.93 -5.10
C GLN A 126 16.61 -1.54 -4.80
N ASP A 127 17.45 -1.47 -5.80
CA ASP A 127 18.83 -1.05 -5.66
C ASP A 127 18.88 0.45 -5.38
N HIS A 128 19.46 0.80 -4.25
CA HIS A 128 19.63 2.10 -3.66
C HIS A 128 20.81 2.89 -4.22
N PRO A 129 20.79 4.20 -4.06
CA PRO A 129 19.72 5.10 -3.64
C PRO A 129 18.86 5.53 -4.83
N ILE A 130 17.54 5.64 -4.61
CA ILE A 130 16.67 6.24 -5.62
C ILE A 130 17.00 7.71 -5.69
N ARG A 131 17.66 8.13 -6.75
CA ARG A 131 17.77 9.54 -7.11
C ARG A 131 16.52 9.91 -7.88
N VAL A 132 15.80 10.90 -7.39
CA VAL A 132 14.70 11.51 -8.11
C VAL A 132 15.29 12.54 -9.05
N GLU A 133 15.19 12.30 -10.35
CA GLU A 133 15.57 13.29 -11.35
C GLU A 133 14.48 14.36 -11.44
N PRO A 134 14.79 15.58 -11.89
CA PRO A 134 13.79 16.63 -12.05
C PRO A 134 12.62 16.16 -12.95
N GLY A 135 11.43 16.17 -12.41
CA GLY A 135 10.21 15.68 -13.09
C GLY A 135 9.84 14.24 -12.83
N ASP A 136 10.69 13.46 -12.15
CA ASP A 136 10.36 12.14 -11.65
C ASP A 136 9.74 12.22 -10.24
N TRP A 137 9.04 11.17 -9.89
CA TRP A 137 8.50 11.00 -8.56
C TRP A 137 8.35 9.51 -8.23
N TYR A 138 8.28 9.18 -6.95
CA TYR A 138 7.94 7.83 -6.50
C TYR A 138 7.24 7.85 -5.13
N ILE A 139 6.62 6.75 -4.77
CA ILE A 139 6.01 6.57 -3.46
C ILE A 139 7.13 6.31 -2.45
N HIS A 140 7.36 7.27 -1.53
CA HIS A 140 8.35 7.13 -0.46
C HIS A 140 7.89 6.12 0.58
N HIS A 141 6.68 6.30 1.11
CA HIS A 141 6.08 5.36 2.04
C HIS A 141 4.55 5.42 2.00
N VAL A 142 3.96 4.38 2.53
CA VAL A 142 2.53 4.30 2.82
C VAL A 142 2.37 4.15 4.32
N ASN A 143 1.67 5.08 4.95
CA ASN A 143 1.33 5.01 6.37
C ASN A 143 -0.02 4.29 6.54
N ARG A 144 -0.09 3.39 7.52
CA ARG A 144 -1.31 2.70 7.93
C ARG A 144 -1.54 2.86 9.42
N GLN A 145 -2.73 3.33 9.75
CA GLN A 145 -3.16 3.38 11.14
C GLN A 145 -3.42 1.95 11.63
N VAL A 146 -2.95 1.65 12.83
CA VAL A 146 -3.15 0.34 13.48
C VAL A 146 -3.72 0.50 14.89
N HIS A 147 -4.51 -0.48 15.29
CA HIS A 147 -5.13 -0.55 16.62
C HIS A 147 -4.36 -1.49 17.53
N ASP A 148 -3.90 -2.61 16.97
CA ASP A 148 -3.08 -3.61 17.65
C ASP A 148 -1.73 -3.71 16.93
N MET A 149 -0.74 -2.96 17.42
CA MET A 149 0.59 -2.91 16.80
C MET A 149 1.30 -4.26 16.84
N PRO A 150 1.35 -4.99 17.97
CA PRO A 150 2.02 -6.30 18.02
C PRO A 150 1.42 -7.31 17.04
N ALA A 151 0.10 -7.44 16.99
CA ALA A 151 -0.56 -8.39 16.11
C ALA A 151 -0.39 -8.00 14.64
N THR A 152 -0.53 -6.71 14.32
CA THR A 152 -0.38 -6.22 12.94
C THR A 152 1.06 -6.34 12.46
N ALA A 153 2.05 -5.97 13.27
CA ALA A 153 3.45 -6.14 12.91
C ALA A 153 3.82 -7.62 12.69
N ALA A 154 3.34 -8.51 13.57
CA ALA A 154 3.56 -9.95 13.43
C ALA A 154 2.92 -10.52 12.14
N PHE A 155 1.78 -10.00 11.72
CA PHE A 155 1.14 -10.35 10.45
C PHE A 155 2.07 -10.04 9.25
N TYR A 156 2.60 -8.82 9.17
CA TYR A 156 3.51 -8.44 8.09
C TYR A 156 4.82 -9.22 8.11
N GLU A 157 5.39 -9.46 9.29
CA GLU A 157 6.65 -10.19 9.44
C GLU A 157 6.52 -11.68 9.14
N LYS A 158 5.52 -12.35 9.74
CA LYS A 158 5.44 -13.83 9.75
C LYS A 158 4.65 -14.38 8.57
N LEU A 159 3.57 -13.71 8.17
CA LEU A 159 2.71 -14.22 7.11
C LEU A 159 3.16 -13.73 5.74
N ILE A 160 3.41 -12.42 5.59
CA ILE A 160 3.87 -11.86 4.32
C ILE A 160 5.38 -12.08 4.15
N GLY A 161 6.15 -12.05 5.23
CA GLY A 161 7.59 -12.24 5.21
C GLY A 161 8.37 -10.92 5.05
N MET A 162 7.76 -9.79 5.43
CA MET A 162 8.44 -8.50 5.40
C MET A 162 9.47 -8.38 6.51
N LYS A 163 10.58 -7.69 6.21
CA LYS A 163 11.61 -7.41 7.19
C LYS A 163 11.37 -6.05 7.84
N ARG A 164 11.26 -6.06 9.18
CA ARG A 164 11.20 -4.82 9.97
C ARG A 164 12.54 -4.10 9.90
N ASP A 165 12.48 -2.78 9.85
CA ASP A 165 13.65 -1.91 9.91
C ASP A 165 13.53 -0.92 11.08
N VAL A 166 14.59 -0.15 11.29
CA VAL A 166 14.66 0.89 12.32
C VAL A 166 14.23 2.21 11.71
N PHE A 167 13.31 2.90 12.38
CA PHE A 167 12.95 4.25 11.98
C PHE A 167 14.06 5.24 12.36
N HIS A 168 14.64 5.87 11.36
CA HIS A 168 15.67 6.88 11.55
C HIS A 168 15.02 8.23 11.85
N VAL A 169 15.27 8.72 13.05
CA VAL A 169 14.73 9.99 13.53
C VAL A 169 15.72 11.13 13.33
N PRO A 170 15.25 12.36 13.06
CA PRO A 170 16.11 13.52 13.08
C PRO A 170 16.74 13.76 14.47
N ASP A 171 17.77 14.58 14.51
CA ASP A 171 18.46 14.94 15.75
C ASP A 171 17.50 15.40 16.85
N ALA A 172 17.82 15.02 18.09
CA ALA A 172 17.04 15.40 19.26
C ALA A 172 16.82 16.93 19.32
N GLY A 173 15.58 17.34 19.57
CA GLY A 173 15.18 18.77 19.64
C GLY A 173 14.56 19.32 18.36
N LYS A 174 14.57 18.60 17.24
CA LYS A 174 13.90 18.97 15.99
C LYS A 174 12.57 18.27 15.78
N VAL A 175 12.20 17.41 16.69
CA VAL A 175 10.99 16.58 16.58
C VAL A 175 10.05 16.98 17.70
N GLY A 176 8.81 17.25 17.37
CA GLY A 176 7.74 17.49 18.35
C GLY A 176 7.47 16.26 19.22
N ASP A 177 6.47 16.36 20.07
CA ASP A 177 6.05 15.29 21.00
C ASP A 177 5.48 14.09 20.24
N PHE A 178 6.37 13.33 19.60
CA PHE A 178 6.05 12.10 18.92
C PHE A 178 6.57 10.92 19.71
N ASP A 179 5.67 10.10 20.26
CA ASP A 179 6.03 8.82 20.84
C ASP A 179 6.55 7.87 19.75
N ARG A 180 7.82 7.50 19.86
CA ARG A 180 8.55 6.68 18.89
C ARG A 180 8.83 5.29 19.42
N SER A 181 8.12 4.89 20.47
CA SER A 181 8.21 3.53 20.94
C SER A 181 7.82 2.55 19.82
N GLN A 182 8.33 1.33 19.88
CA GLN A 182 7.92 0.28 18.95
C GLN A 182 6.43 -0.05 19.06
N ASP A 183 5.76 0.43 20.11
CA ASP A 183 4.32 0.29 20.28
C ASP A 183 3.53 1.36 19.52
N SER A 184 4.18 2.43 19.08
CA SER A 184 3.55 3.52 18.34
C SER A 184 3.91 3.59 16.85
N LEU A 185 5.09 3.07 16.48
CA LEU A 185 5.59 3.08 15.11
C LEU A 185 6.42 1.85 14.77
N VAL A 186 6.06 1.17 13.70
CA VAL A 186 6.84 0.07 13.11
C VAL A 186 7.01 0.35 11.61
N VAL A 187 8.22 0.13 11.09
CA VAL A 187 8.58 0.39 9.71
C VAL A 187 9.03 -0.91 9.02
N PHE A 188 8.54 -1.11 7.81
CA PHE A 188 8.97 -2.17 6.90
C PHE A 188 9.53 -1.53 5.63
N GLY A 189 10.82 -1.44 5.55
CA GLY A 189 11.57 -0.88 4.45
C GLY A 189 12.74 -0.01 4.91
N PRO A 190 13.80 0.08 4.12
CA PRO A 190 15.02 0.78 4.48
C PRO A 190 14.84 2.30 4.47
N GLU A 191 15.65 3.00 5.26
CA GLU A 191 15.76 4.47 5.26
C GLU A 191 14.41 5.19 5.39
N ASN A 192 13.56 4.73 6.30
CA ASN A 192 12.21 5.27 6.52
C ASN A 192 11.28 5.20 5.31
N ARG A 193 11.56 4.33 4.34
CA ARG A 193 10.69 4.09 3.18
C ARG A 193 9.82 2.85 3.38
N GLY A 194 8.87 2.64 2.51
CA GLY A 194 8.03 1.44 2.49
C GLY A 194 6.74 1.57 3.28
N ILE A 195 6.48 0.69 4.22
CA ILE A 195 5.25 0.68 4.99
C ILE A 195 5.53 1.15 6.41
N HIS A 196 4.78 2.14 6.86
CA HIS A 196 4.74 2.59 8.24
C HIS A 196 3.44 2.15 8.88
N LEU A 197 3.53 1.37 9.94
CA LEU A 197 2.42 1.09 10.84
C LEU A 197 2.46 2.10 11.98
N VAL A 198 1.41 2.87 12.15
CA VAL A 198 1.37 3.96 13.13
C VAL A 198 0.14 3.81 14.01
N ARG A 199 0.35 3.84 15.32
CA ARG A 199 -0.74 3.96 16.27
C ARG A 199 -1.34 5.36 16.19
N GLY A 200 -2.66 5.45 16.04
CA GLY A 200 -3.35 6.73 16.00
C GLY A 200 -3.21 7.50 17.32
N MET A 201 -2.77 8.75 17.24
CA MET A 201 -2.60 9.66 18.38
C MET A 201 -3.54 10.86 18.19
N PRO A 202 -4.67 10.92 18.92
CA PRO A 202 -5.71 11.92 18.70
C PRO A 202 -5.22 13.37 18.81
N THR A 203 -4.32 13.65 19.74
CA THR A 203 -3.82 15.01 20.02
C THR A 203 -2.59 15.37 19.20
N PHE A 204 -2.03 14.45 18.40
CA PHE A 204 -0.77 14.68 17.68
C PHE A 204 -0.74 16.01 16.91
N HIS A 205 -1.80 16.33 16.20
CA HIS A 205 -1.86 17.54 15.39
C HIS A 205 -1.91 18.81 16.25
N THR A 206 -2.61 18.82 17.38
CA THR A 206 -2.67 19.95 18.30
C THR A 206 -1.36 20.15 19.03
N ASP A 207 -0.75 19.08 19.51
CA ASP A 207 0.52 19.09 20.25
C ASP A 207 1.68 19.60 19.36
N ASN A 208 1.61 19.30 18.08
CA ASN A 208 2.60 19.70 17.07
C ASN A 208 2.18 20.94 16.24
N LYS A 209 1.09 21.61 16.58
CA LYS A 209 0.56 22.80 15.87
C LYS A 209 0.34 22.55 14.38
N LEU A 210 -0.12 21.37 14.03
CA LEU A 210 -0.44 20.98 12.65
C LEU A 210 -1.94 21.13 12.40
N MET A 211 -2.31 21.48 11.18
CA MET A 211 -3.71 21.52 10.76
C MET A 211 -4.29 20.10 10.56
N HIS A 212 -3.46 19.14 10.15
CA HIS A 212 -3.87 17.78 9.85
C HIS A 212 -3.15 16.79 10.75
N ASN A 213 -3.82 15.69 11.09
CA ASN A 213 -3.23 14.63 11.91
C ASN A 213 -2.75 13.48 11.01
N PRO A 214 -1.44 13.35 10.76
CA PRO A 214 -0.91 12.30 9.90
C PRO A 214 -0.96 10.90 10.52
N THR A 215 -1.30 10.77 11.81
CA THR A 215 -1.40 9.48 12.49
C THR A 215 -2.77 8.82 12.32
N PHE A 216 -3.73 9.51 11.72
CA PHE A 216 -5.08 8.99 11.47
C PHE A 216 -5.34 8.79 9.99
N GLY A 217 -6.10 7.72 9.68
CA GLY A 217 -6.62 7.44 8.34
C GLY A 217 -5.60 6.94 7.31
N GLY A 218 -4.33 6.89 7.68
CA GLY A 218 -3.25 6.54 6.75
C GLY A 218 -2.98 7.63 5.72
N HIS A 219 -1.84 7.55 5.05
CA HIS A 219 -1.48 8.45 3.94
C HIS A 219 -0.44 7.80 3.02
N VAL A 220 -0.27 8.40 1.85
CA VAL A 220 0.81 8.09 0.91
C VAL A 220 1.73 9.30 0.84
N ALA A 221 3.03 9.09 1.02
CA ALA A 221 4.04 10.10 0.83
C ALA A 221 4.72 9.94 -0.53
N LEU A 222 4.88 11.05 -1.23
CA LEU A 222 5.55 11.13 -2.53
C LEU A 222 6.85 11.92 -2.38
N THR A 223 7.84 11.51 -3.12
CA THR A 223 9.13 12.22 -3.27
C THR A 223 9.38 12.48 -4.74
#